data_6241fde3cead337cc405921eebdbc0c7
#
_entry.id   6241fde3cead337cc405921eebdbc0c7
#
_cell.length_a   1.000
_cell.length_b   1.000
_cell.length_c   1.000
_cell.angle_alpha   90.00
_cell.angle_beta   90.00
_cell.angle_gamma   90.00
#
_symmetry.space_group_name_H-M   'P 1'
#
loop_
_entity.id
_entity.type
_entity.pdbx_description
1 polymer ?
#
loop_
_entity_poly.entity_id
_entity_poly.type
_entity_poly.pdbx_seq_one_letter_code
_entity_poly.pdbx_strand_id
1 'polypeptide(L)'
;MKRIASFFLALALAFSLTACTVPVEKADDGKIQIVATLFPYYDFARAIAGDRADVTLLLSPGREAHSFEPTPLDAVTISESDVFLYNGGEGEYWVDSMLDAAG
;
A
#
# COMPACT_ATOMS: atom_id res chain seq x y z
N MET A 1 -24.45 -25.88 40.18
CA MET A 1 -23.18 -25.09 40.09
C MET A 1 -22.38 -25.38 38.83
N LYS A 2 -22.24 -26.62 38.37
CA LYS A 2 -21.48 -26.94 37.13
C LYS A 2 -22.08 -26.34 35.85
N ARG A 3 -23.40 -26.21 35.75
CA ARG A 3 -24.09 -25.65 34.57
C ARG A 3 -23.95 -24.14 34.45
N ILE A 4 -23.84 -23.43 35.57
CA ILE A 4 -23.65 -21.97 35.64
C ILE A 4 -22.22 -21.61 35.25
N ALA A 5 -21.24 -22.41 35.73
CA ALA A 5 -19.82 -22.23 35.34
C ALA A 5 -19.58 -22.42 33.83
N SER A 6 -20.28 -23.41 33.22
CA SER A 6 -20.19 -23.63 31.76
C SER A 6 -20.79 -22.47 30.95
N PHE A 7 -21.84 -21.84 31.47
CA PHE A 7 -22.47 -20.68 30.78
C PHE A 7 -21.56 -19.45 30.82
N PHE A 8 -20.90 -19.18 31.93
CA PHE A 8 -19.93 -18.09 32.07
C PHE A 8 -18.68 -18.32 31.21
N LEU A 9 -18.21 -19.57 31.09
CA LEU A 9 -17.07 -19.91 30.25
C LEU A 9 -17.40 -19.75 28.76
N ALA A 10 -18.61 -20.13 28.31
CA ALA A 10 -19.06 -19.96 26.95
C ALA A 10 -19.25 -18.46 26.59
N LEU A 11 -19.74 -17.67 27.55
CA LEU A 11 -19.92 -16.22 27.35
C LEU A 11 -18.57 -15.50 27.29
N ALA A 12 -17.58 -15.91 28.08
CA ALA A 12 -16.22 -15.36 28.06
C ALA A 12 -15.48 -15.67 26.73
N LEU A 13 -15.69 -16.86 26.15
CA LEU A 13 -15.14 -17.22 24.84
C LEU A 13 -15.79 -16.44 23.69
N ALA A 14 -17.06 -16.10 23.79
CA ALA A 14 -17.78 -15.33 22.76
C ALA A 14 -17.30 -13.87 22.72
N PHE A 15 -16.85 -13.30 23.85
CA PHE A 15 -16.33 -11.93 23.91
C PHE A 15 -14.87 -11.77 23.40
N SER A 16 -14.10 -12.85 23.31
CA SER A 16 -12.71 -12.80 22.86
C SER A 16 -12.52 -12.82 21.33
N LEU A 17 -13.59 -12.98 20.55
CA LEU A 17 -13.53 -13.02 19.07
C LEU A 17 -13.76 -11.66 18.39
N THR A 18 -14.00 -10.60 19.15
CA THR A 18 -14.23 -9.26 18.57
C THR A 18 -13.01 -8.34 18.59
N ALA A 19 -11.85 -8.84 18.95
CA ALA A 19 -10.63 -8.03 19.04
C ALA A 19 -9.69 -8.37 17.90
N CYS A 20 -9.96 -7.95 16.67
CA CYS A 20 -8.94 -7.71 15.63
C CYS A 20 -9.58 -7.22 14.33
N THR A 21 -10.00 -5.99 14.28
CA THR A 21 -9.91 -5.17 13.06
C THR A 21 -9.83 -3.71 13.53
N VAL A 22 -8.66 -3.33 13.99
CA VAL A 22 -8.30 -1.92 14.00
C VAL A 22 -7.85 -1.63 12.57
N PRO A 23 -8.60 -0.86 11.77
CA PRO A 23 -8.04 -0.29 10.56
C PRO A 23 -6.81 0.50 11.03
N VAL A 24 -5.64 0.19 10.51
CA VAL A 24 -4.49 1.09 10.63
C VAL A 24 -4.84 2.28 9.75
N GLU A 25 -5.55 3.23 10.33
CA GLU A 25 -5.77 4.52 9.73
C GLU A 25 -4.39 5.15 9.62
N LYS A 26 -3.87 5.22 8.40
CA LYS A 26 -2.63 5.92 8.10
C LYS A 26 -2.87 7.35 8.59
N ALA A 27 -2.12 7.77 9.59
CA ALA A 27 -2.23 9.13 10.09
C ALA A 27 -2.01 10.06 8.89
N ASP A 28 -3.03 10.83 8.52
CA ASP A 28 -2.92 11.87 7.52
C ASP A 28 -2.03 12.97 8.13
N ASP A 29 -0.75 12.90 7.81
CA ASP A 29 0.24 13.90 8.20
C ASP A 29 0.24 15.12 7.26
N GLY A 30 -0.71 15.18 6.33
CA GLY A 30 -0.86 16.24 5.35
C GLY A 30 0.18 16.22 4.24
N LYS A 31 0.96 15.15 4.11
CA LYS A 31 1.95 15.00 3.05
C LYS A 31 1.35 14.36 1.81
N ILE A 32 1.81 14.83 0.66
CA ILE A 32 1.45 14.26 -0.64
C ILE A 32 2.09 12.87 -0.75
N GLN A 33 1.29 11.86 -1.08
CA GLN A 33 1.77 10.50 -1.31
C GLN A 33 2.13 10.34 -2.79
N ILE A 34 3.41 10.15 -3.09
CA ILE A 34 3.92 9.99 -4.46
C ILE A 34 4.47 8.57 -4.61
N VAL A 35 4.02 7.88 -5.66
CA VAL A 35 4.57 6.58 -6.05
C VAL A 35 5.30 6.75 -7.37
N ALA A 36 6.54 6.27 -7.46
CA ALA A 36 7.35 6.31 -8.66
C ALA A 36 7.76 4.90 -9.08
N THR A 37 7.69 4.59 -10.35
CA THR A 37 8.12 3.27 -10.87
C THR A 37 9.63 3.14 -10.90
N LEU A 38 10.34 4.17 -11.37
CA LEU A 38 11.77 4.16 -11.63
C LEU A 38 12.53 5.12 -10.71
N PHE A 39 13.77 4.75 -10.40
CA PHE A 39 14.64 5.54 -9.51
C PHE A 39 14.80 7.01 -9.93
N PRO A 40 14.96 7.40 -11.20
CA PRO A 40 15.10 8.82 -11.56
C PRO A 40 13.88 9.65 -11.15
N TYR A 41 12.66 9.13 -11.32
CA TYR A 41 11.43 9.83 -10.94
C TYR A 41 11.31 9.94 -9.42
N TYR A 42 11.67 8.88 -8.72
CA TYR A 42 11.71 8.85 -7.27
C TYR A 42 12.68 9.90 -6.72
N ASP A 43 13.90 9.98 -7.26
CA ASP A 43 14.93 10.91 -6.80
C ASP A 43 14.55 12.36 -7.09
N PHE A 44 14.04 12.66 -8.29
CA PHE A 44 13.56 13.99 -8.64
C PHE A 44 12.35 14.41 -7.79
N ALA A 45 11.39 13.51 -7.58
CA ALA A 45 10.24 13.81 -6.74
C ALA A 45 10.65 14.17 -5.31
N ARG A 46 11.58 13.43 -4.72
CA ARG A 46 12.13 13.73 -3.39
C ARG A 46 12.86 15.07 -3.36
N ALA A 47 13.68 15.35 -4.35
CA ALA A 47 14.43 16.59 -4.42
C ALA A 47 13.52 17.82 -4.54
N ILE A 48 12.41 17.70 -5.30
CA ILE A 48 11.47 18.81 -5.52
C ILE A 48 10.54 18.98 -4.34
N ALA A 49 9.97 17.90 -3.82
CA ALA A 49 8.93 17.95 -2.79
C ALA A 49 9.49 18.16 -1.39
N GLY A 50 10.70 17.70 -1.10
CA GLY A 50 11.31 17.76 0.22
C GLY A 50 10.39 17.11 1.28
N ASP A 51 10.17 17.82 2.38
CA ASP A 51 9.36 17.32 3.50
C ASP A 51 7.84 17.37 3.25
N ARG A 52 7.39 17.85 2.09
CA ARG A 52 5.97 17.99 1.75
C ARG A 52 5.36 16.73 1.13
N ALA A 53 6.17 15.76 0.77
CA ALA A 53 5.71 14.49 0.21
C ALA A 53 6.46 13.30 0.81
N ASP A 54 5.75 12.18 0.85
CA ASP A 54 6.35 10.87 1.04
C ASP A 54 6.41 10.17 -0.33
N VAL A 55 7.61 9.79 -0.74
CA VAL A 55 7.84 9.20 -2.07
C VAL A 55 8.20 7.73 -1.93
N THR A 56 7.44 6.88 -2.58
CA THR A 56 7.66 5.42 -2.62
C THR A 56 8.20 5.02 -3.99
N LEU A 57 9.25 4.20 -4.00
CA LEU A 57 9.79 3.59 -5.23
C LEU A 57 9.27 2.16 -5.36
N LEU A 58 8.58 1.84 -6.48
CA LEU A 58 8.08 0.49 -6.74
C LEU A 58 9.19 -0.48 -7.15
N LEU A 59 10.02 -0.10 -8.11
CA LEU A 59 11.13 -0.92 -8.54
C LEU A 59 12.35 -0.71 -7.65
N SER A 60 12.72 -1.70 -6.87
CA SER A 60 13.96 -1.67 -6.11
C SER A 60 15.17 -1.44 -7.04
N PRO A 61 16.21 -0.73 -6.59
CA PRO A 61 17.40 -0.49 -7.38
C PRO A 61 18.00 -1.79 -7.94
N GLY A 62 18.37 -1.78 -9.22
CA GLY A 62 18.94 -2.93 -9.91
C GLY A 62 17.92 -3.92 -10.51
N ARG A 63 16.63 -3.66 -10.38
CA ARG A 63 15.58 -4.44 -11.07
C ARG A 63 15.25 -3.81 -12.42
N GLU A 64 14.99 -4.68 -13.39
CA GLU A 64 14.62 -4.30 -14.75
C GLU A 64 13.12 -4.02 -14.84
N ALA A 65 12.73 -2.87 -15.41
CA ALA A 65 11.34 -2.47 -15.51
C ALA A 65 10.50 -3.39 -16.40
N HIS A 66 11.05 -3.86 -17.51
CA HIS A 66 10.34 -4.73 -18.47
C HIS A 66 10.13 -6.16 -17.97
N SER A 67 10.86 -6.61 -16.96
CA SER A 67 10.68 -7.92 -16.32
C SER A 67 10.04 -7.82 -14.93
N PHE A 68 9.56 -6.65 -14.55
CA PHE A 68 8.89 -6.44 -13.27
C PHE A 68 7.49 -7.08 -13.31
N GLU A 69 7.21 -7.90 -12.32
CA GLU A 69 5.90 -8.50 -12.08
C GLU A 69 5.28 -7.84 -10.86
N PRO A 70 4.34 -6.90 -11.06
CA PRO A 70 3.69 -6.22 -9.95
C PRO A 70 2.78 -7.16 -9.15
N THR A 71 2.67 -6.89 -7.87
CA THR A 71 1.82 -7.63 -6.95
C THR A 71 0.50 -6.89 -6.70
N PRO A 72 -0.54 -7.56 -6.14
CA PRO A 72 -1.74 -6.87 -5.70
C PRO A 72 -1.48 -5.73 -4.69
N LEU A 73 -0.43 -5.85 -3.89
CA LEU A 73 -0.03 -4.79 -2.95
C LEU A 73 0.48 -3.54 -3.68
N ASP A 74 1.16 -3.72 -4.82
CA ASP A 74 1.59 -2.59 -5.64
C ASP A 74 0.40 -1.81 -6.20
N ALA A 75 -0.67 -2.50 -6.62
CA ALA A 75 -1.91 -1.87 -7.06
C ALA A 75 -2.57 -1.06 -5.92
N VAL A 76 -2.61 -1.60 -4.70
CA VAL A 76 -3.11 -0.87 -3.52
C VAL A 76 -2.25 0.36 -3.26
N THR A 77 -0.93 0.22 -3.28
CA THR A 77 0.01 1.33 -3.08
C THR A 77 -0.21 2.46 -4.10
N ILE A 78 -0.44 2.11 -5.37
CA ILE A 78 -0.76 3.07 -6.43
C ILE A 78 -2.12 3.73 -6.16
N SER A 79 -3.15 2.97 -5.80
CA SER A 79 -4.51 3.51 -5.56
C SER A 79 -4.58 4.47 -4.36
N GLU A 80 -3.70 4.31 -3.39
CA GLU A 80 -3.60 5.17 -2.20
C GLU A 80 -2.68 6.39 -2.41
N SER A 81 -2.06 6.53 -3.59
CA SER A 81 -1.19 7.67 -3.91
C SER A 81 -1.98 8.86 -4.46
N ASP A 82 -1.49 10.07 -4.17
CA ASP A 82 -2.00 11.31 -4.78
C ASP A 82 -1.40 11.51 -6.17
N VAL A 83 -0.17 11.01 -6.40
CA VAL A 83 0.56 11.14 -7.66
C VAL A 83 1.28 9.84 -7.99
N PHE A 84 1.08 9.35 -9.21
CA PHE A 84 1.80 8.20 -9.74
C PHE A 84 2.69 8.62 -10.92
N LEU A 85 4.01 8.41 -10.79
CA LEU A 85 5.03 8.78 -11.76
C LEU A 85 5.57 7.54 -12.46
N TYR A 86 5.39 7.45 -13.76
CA TYR A 86 5.83 6.32 -14.58
C TYR A 86 6.24 6.77 -16.00
N ASN A 87 7.02 5.93 -16.68
CA ASN A 87 7.40 6.19 -18.07
C ASN A 87 6.40 5.59 -19.06
N GLY A 88 5.88 4.42 -18.76
CA GLY A 88 4.98 3.68 -19.61
C GLY A 88 5.64 3.08 -20.86
N GLY A 89 4.80 2.69 -21.83
CA GLY A 89 5.24 2.08 -23.07
C GLY A 89 5.80 0.67 -22.91
N GLU A 90 6.59 0.22 -23.90
CA GLU A 90 7.11 -1.16 -23.94
C GLU A 90 8.02 -1.49 -22.74
N GLY A 91 8.67 -0.48 -22.13
CA GLY A 91 9.55 -0.67 -20.96
C GLY A 91 8.79 -0.91 -19.67
N GLU A 92 7.53 -0.52 -19.61
CA GLU A 92 6.67 -0.64 -18.42
C GLU A 92 5.25 -1.08 -18.82
N TYR A 93 5.13 -2.09 -19.70
CA TYR A 93 3.85 -2.59 -20.23
C TYR A 93 2.85 -3.04 -19.15
N TRP A 94 3.33 -3.35 -17.96
CA TRP A 94 2.52 -3.76 -16.81
C TRP A 94 1.76 -2.60 -16.16
N VAL A 95 2.16 -1.35 -16.43
CA VAL A 95 1.56 -0.16 -15.79
C VAL A 95 0.08 -0.01 -16.12
N ASP A 96 -0.32 -0.23 -17.37
CA ASP A 96 -1.73 -0.12 -17.78
C ASP A 96 -2.62 -1.07 -16.96
N SER A 97 -2.17 -2.31 -16.75
CA SER A 97 -2.92 -3.29 -15.94
C SER A 97 -2.96 -2.90 -14.45
N MET A 98 -1.95 -2.21 -13.95
CA MET A 98 -1.94 -1.71 -12.58
C MET A 98 -2.88 -0.51 -12.40
N LEU A 99 -2.93 0.39 -13.37
CA LEU A 99 -3.88 1.50 -13.36
C LEU A 99 -5.32 0.99 -13.40
N ASP A 100 -5.61 -0.01 -14.23
CA ASP A 100 -6.92 -0.66 -14.28
C ASP A 100 -7.30 -1.33 -12.95
N ALA A 101 -6.33 -1.93 -12.27
CA ALA A 101 -6.54 -2.59 -10.98
C ALA A 101 -6.65 -1.61 -9.80
N ALA A 102 -6.03 -0.45 -9.91
CA ALA A 102 -6.06 0.59 -8.89
C ALA A 102 -7.36 1.42 -8.91
N GLY A 103 -8.11 1.41 -10.05
CA GLY A 103 -9.38 2.14 -10.24
C GLY A 103 -9.12 3.55 -10.73
#